data_d79fbd8f1bc8ca330846950c60b03193
#
_entry.id   d79fbd8f1bc8ca330846950c60b03193
#
_cell.length_a   1.000
_cell.length_b   1.000
_cell.length_c   1.000
_cell.angle_alpha   90.00
_cell.angle_beta   90.00
_cell.angle_gamma   90.00
#
_symmetry.space_group_name_H-M   'P 1'
#
loop_
_entity.id
_entity.type
_entity.pdbx_description
1 polymer ?
#
loop_
_entity_poly.entity_id
_entity_poly.type
_entity_poly.pdbx_seq_one_letter_code
_entity_poly.pdbx_strand_id
1 'polypeptide(L)'
;MNDAPRASTTHPPTLEMLARLGLMEEVIARGLVARTFQFWDRPSGQMIAEFDHALLKDDTPYPFIVQCEQHKIANMGINRLRNFPHAEVRFSARVGAVEVSADRVDVEVETDRGMERISGSYLIAADGGRSTVRKALGIEFEGYTFPERFLVYFAAQRSAGYRCYFSDPDEWANLFKVAGDDGRGLWRVVFPTLPGESDEQVLNDDAVQRRLQKFFPRRGPYPVVHRNLYHVHQRVAATFNKGRVFLAGDAAHINNPIGGLGLNCGIHDAVELAQLLTAVLQGHRPPDALAAYDQRRRPINIEYVQQQTVTNKKRLEEKDPVKREANFAFLRKTAADPQAHRAFLLRTSLIASLRKQDVPTSAPAVDRNQGAAGDAVFG
;
A
#
# COMPACT_ATOMS: atom_id res chain seq x y z
N MET A 1 -19.01 7.02 -2.27
CA MET A 1 -17.71 6.34 -2.18
C MET A 1 -17.80 5.15 -1.22
N ASN A 2 -16.96 4.14 -1.39
CA ASN A 2 -16.91 3.04 -0.44
C ASN A 2 -16.16 3.51 0.81
N ASP A 3 -16.87 3.73 1.92
CA ASP A 3 -16.32 4.21 3.20
C ASP A 3 -15.71 3.08 4.04
N ALA A 4 -15.62 1.85 3.50
CA ALA A 4 -14.98 0.75 4.19
C ALA A 4 -13.49 1.08 4.45
N PRO A 5 -13.04 1.04 5.70
CA PRO A 5 -11.67 1.37 6.05
C PRO A 5 -10.72 0.32 5.44
N ARG A 6 -9.90 0.75 4.48
CA ARG A 6 -8.91 -0.11 3.80
C ARG A 6 -7.51 0.19 4.33
N ALA A 7 -6.69 0.93 3.59
CA ALA A 7 -5.39 1.41 4.04
C ALA A 7 -5.54 2.63 4.96
N SER A 8 -4.55 2.86 5.81
CA SER A 8 -4.52 4.03 6.71
C SER A 8 -3.13 4.60 6.93
N THR A 9 -2.06 3.85 6.67
CA THR A 9 -0.69 4.27 6.97
C THR A 9 -0.15 5.15 5.83
N THR A 10 0.17 6.40 6.14
CA THR A 10 0.81 7.33 5.22
C THR A 10 2.25 7.59 5.69
N HIS A 11 3.22 7.22 4.86
CA HIS A 11 4.65 7.33 5.15
C HIS A 11 5.22 8.72 4.84
N PRO A 12 6.39 9.09 5.38
CA PRO A 12 7.02 10.41 5.22
C PRO A 12 7.04 10.97 3.80
N PRO A 13 7.52 10.25 2.76
CA PRO A 13 7.55 10.80 1.41
C PRO A 13 6.15 11.12 0.85
N THR A 14 5.17 10.29 1.21
CA THR A 14 3.78 10.53 0.80
C THR A 14 3.22 11.77 1.50
N LEU A 15 3.57 12.00 2.77
CA LEU A 15 3.20 13.21 3.49
C LEU A 15 3.79 14.46 2.81
N GLU A 16 5.04 14.39 2.33
CA GLU A 16 5.65 15.48 1.55
C GLU A 16 4.89 15.75 0.25
N MET A 17 4.46 14.70 -0.45
CA MET A 17 3.64 14.83 -1.68
C MET A 17 2.28 15.47 -1.37
N LEU A 18 1.61 15.02 -0.30
CA LEU A 18 0.34 15.59 0.14
C LEU A 18 0.48 17.04 0.61
N ALA A 19 1.62 17.40 1.23
CA ALA A 19 1.92 18.77 1.62
C ALA A 19 2.05 19.70 0.40
N ARG A 20 2.73 19.26 -0.66
CA ARG A 20 2.82 20.01 -1.92
C ARG A 20 1.45 20.22 -2.59
N LEU A 21 0.50 19.32 -2.32
CA LEU A 21 -0.89 19.45 -2.78
C LEU A 21 -1.77 20.28 -1.83
N GLY A 22 -1.22 20.80 -0.72
CA GLY A 22 -1.95 21.57 0.30
C GLY A 22 -2.94 20.76 1.12
N LEU A 23 -2.70 19.44 1.28
CA LEU A 23 -3.58 18.52 2.01
C LEU A 23 -3.07 18.14 3.40
N MET A 24 -1.83 18.54 3.77
CA MET A 24 -1.16 18.04 4.96
C MET A 24 -1.85 18.41 6.27
N GLU A 25 -2.35 19.63 6.41
CA GLU A 25 -3.04 20.09 7.61
C GLU A 25 -4.31 19.26 7.88
N GLU A 26 -5.08 19.00 6.84
CA GLU A 26 -6.30 18.21 6.94
C GLU A 26 -5.99 16.72 7.23
N VAL A 27 -4.91 16.17 6.65
CA VAL A 27 -4.44 14.80 6.91
C VAL A 27 -4.03 14.64 8.37
N ILE A 28 -3.31 15.61 8.95
CA ILE A 28 -2.93 15.60 10.38
C ILE A 28 -4.18 15.74 11.25
N ALA A 29 -5.08 16.67 10.92
CA ALA A 29 -6.27 16.92 11.72
C ALA A 29 -7.23 15.72 11.77
N ARG A 30 -7.32 14.94 10.68
CA ARG A 30 -8.20 13.77 10.58
C ARG A 30 -7.53 12.43 10.83
N GLY A 31 -6.21 12.41 10.98
CA GLY A 31 -5.42 11.21 11.23
C GLY A 31 -4.83 11.17 12.63
N LEU A 32 -4.03 10.14 12.90
CA LEU A 32 -3.24 10.01 14.13
C LEU A 32 -1.76 9.96 13.77
N VAL A 33 -0.97 10.86 14.33
CA VAL A 33 0.49 10.86 14.19
C VAL A 33 1.07 9.71 15.02
N ALA A 34 1.79 8.80 14.36
CA ALA A 34 2.52 7.72 14.99
C ALA A 34 4.02 7.91 14.76
N ARG A 35 4.75 8.17 15.84
CA ARG A 35 6.20 8.41 15.78
C ARG A 35 7.00 7.13 15.78
N THR A 36 6.48 6.08 16.43
CA THR A 36 7.14 4.78 16.58
C THR A 36 6.29 3.65 16.04
N PHE A 37 6.92 2.51 15.79
CA PHE A 37 6.25 1.24 15.61
C PHE A 37 7.03 0.13 16.30
N GLN A 38 6.33 -0.96 16.66
CA GLN A 38 6.85 -2.00 17.52
C GLN A 38 6.70 -3.38 16.90
N PHE A 39 7.68 -4.25 17.18
CA PHE A 39 7.58 -5.69 16.97
C PHE A 39 7.47 -6.41 18.31
N TRP A 40 6.57 -7.37 18.36
CA TRP A 40 6.27 -8.14 19.55
C TRP A 40 6.34 -9.63 19.26
N ASP A 41 6.79 -10.40 20.23
CA ASP A 41 6.59 -11.85 20.29
C ASP A 41 5.24 -12.12 20.97
N ARG A 42 4.24 -12.56 20.19
CA ARG A 42 2.90 -12.77 20.74
C ARG A 42 2.84 -13.87 21.79
N PRO A 43 3.49 -15.07 21.60
CA PRO A 43 3.46 -16.13 22.59
C PRO A 43 4.02 -15.74 23.96
N SER A 44 5.13 -14.98 24.01
CA SER A 44 5.72 -14.53 25.29
C SER A 44 5.16 -13.19 25.78
N GLY A 45 4.49 -12.44 24.92
CA GLY A 45 4.02 -11.07 25.22
C GLY A 45 5.15 -10.04 25.33
N GLN A 46 6.37 -10.37 24.90
CA GLN A 46 7.53 -9.48 25.00
C GLN A 46 7.65 -8.57 23.77
N MET A 47 7.97 -7.30 24.00
CA MET A 47 8.38 -6.39 22.96
C MET A 47 9.80 -6.75 22.49
N ILE A 48 9.95 -6.99 21.20
CA ILE A 48 11.23 -7.36 20.57
C ILE A 48 12.05 -6.14 20.21
N ALA A 49 11.40 -5.15 19.57
CA ALA A 49 12.05 -3.93 19.13
C ALA A 49 11.03 -2.80 18.92
N GLU A 50 11.48 -1.57 19.14
CA GLU A 50 10.78 -0.35 18.78
C GLU A 50 11.63 0.46 17.79
N PHE A 51 10.99 1.01 16.77
CA PHE A 51 11.62 1.85 15.75
C PHE A 51 11.03 3.26 15.81
N ASP A 52 11.89 4.26 16.06
CA ASP A 52 11.51 5.65 16.19
C ASP A 52 11.88 6.43 14.92
N HIS A 53 10.85 6.98 14.26
CA HIS A 53 11.02 7.79 13.05
C HIS A 53 11.76 9.11 13.30
N ALA A 54 11.96 9.55 14.54
CA ALA A 54 12.74 10.74 14.86
C ALA A 54 14.17 10.69 14.30
N LEU A 55 14.71 9.49 14.06
CA LEU A 55 16.01 9.29 13.39
C LEU A 55 16.01 9.74 11.92
N LEU A 56 14.86 10.02 11.33
CA LEU A 56 14.71 10.54 9.96
C LEU A 56 14.62 12.08 9.90
N LYS A 57 14.86 12.80 10.99
CA LYS A 57 14.70 14.27 11.07
C LYS A 57 15.52 15.04 10.03
N ASP A 58 16.65 14.48 9.61
CA ASP A 58 17.55 15.08 8.62
C ASP A 58 17.24 14.59 7.18
N ASP A 59 16.31 13.66 7.04
CA ASP A 59 15.91 13.03 5.76
C ASP A 59 14.57 13.53 5.22
N THR A 60 13.72 14.02 6.11
CA THR A 60 12.35 14.44 5.78
C THR A 60 11.83 15.47 6.79
N PRO A 61 11.03 16.46 6.38
CA PRO A 61 10.35 17.37 7.31
C PRO A 61 9.25 16.68 8.12
N TYR A 62 8.88 15.44 7.77
CA TYR A 62 7.85 14.65 8.45
C TYR A 62 8.42 13.34 9.00
N PRO A 63 9.26 13.36 10.07
CA PRO A 63 9.87 12.17 10.64
C PRO A 63 8.85 11.38 11.50
N PHE A 64 7.72 11.02 10.91
CA PHE A 64 6.63 10.26 11.50
C PHE A 64 5.72 9.70 10.40
N ILE A 65 4.81 8.82 10.76
CA ILE A 65 3.71 8.42 9.90
C ILE A 65 2.39 9.02 10.38
N VAL A 66 1.41 9.11 9.50
CA VAL A 66 0.04 9.46 9.86
C VAL A 66 -0.88 8.29 9.54
N GLN A 67 -1.64 7.85 10.54
CA GLN A 67 -2.69 6.86 10.40
C GLN A 67 -4.00 7.58 10.05
N CYS A 68 -4.21 7.82 8.76
CA CYS A 68 -5.42 8.44 8.21
C CYS A 68 -6.05 7.48 7.21
N GLU A 69 -7.33 7.18 7.41
CA GLU A 69 -8.05 6.22 6.57
C GLU A 69 -8.10 6.70 5.11
N GLN A 70 -7.81 5.80 4.18
CA GLN A 70 -7.66 6.08 2.74
C GLN A 70 -8.85 6.86 2.15
N HIS A 71 -10.08 6.53 2.55
CA HIS A 71 -11.28 7.23 2.05
C HIS A 71 -11.29 8.72 2.43
N LYS A 72 -10.75 9.08 3.61
CA LYS A 72 -10.62 10.49 4.03
C LYS A 72 -9.68 11.25 3.10
N ILE A 73 -8.51 10.67 2.79
CA ILE A 73 -7.54 11.26 1.86
C ILE A 73 -8.14 11.41 0.46
N ALA A 74 -8.87 10.39 -0.02
CA ALA A 74 -9.57 10.45 -1.31
C ALA A 74 -10.62 11.57 -1.34
N ASN A 75 -11.41 11.73 -0.27
CA ASN A 75 -12.40 12.80 -0.14
C ASN A 75 -11.76 14.19 -0.13
N MET A 76 -10.62 14.37 0.58
CA MET A 76 -9.84 15.61 0.54
C MET A 76 -9.41 15.94 -0.89
N GLY A 77 -8.88 14.96 -1.63
CA GLY A 77 -8.49 15.12 -3.03
C GLY A 77 -9.66 15.56 -3.93
N ILE A 78 -10.82 14.89 -3.81
CA ILE A 78 -12.03 15.26 -4.58
C ILE A 78 -12.52 16.66 -4.22
N ASN A 79 -12.55 17.02 -2.95
CA ASN A 79 -12.93 18.36 -2.53
C ASN A 79 -11.98 19.42 -3.11
N ARG A 80 -10.68 19.11 -3.16
CA ARG A 80 -9.68 19.98 -3.77
C ARG A 80 -9.90 20.16 -5.27
N LEU A 81 -10.27 19.11 -6.01
CA LEU A 81 -10.55 19.15 -7.43
C LEU A 81 -11.68 20.11 -7.80
N ARG A 82 -12.66 20.34 -6.91
CA ARG A 82 -13.76 21.29 -7.14
C ARG A 82 -13.31 22.74 -7.33
N ASN A 83 -12.08 23.07 -6.91
CA ASN A 83 -11.48 24.38 -7.11
C ASN A 83 -10.87 24.56 -8.52
N PHE A 84 -10.89 23.52 -9.36
CA PHE A 84 -10.33 23.55 -10.70
C PHE A 84 -11.46 23.41 -11.72
N PRO A 85 -11.84 24.49 -12.42
CA PRO A 85 -13.01 24.51 -13.32
C PRO A 85 -12.85 23.58 -14.55
N HIS A 86 -11.61 23.19 -14.87
CA HIS A 86 -11.30 22.24 -15.95
C HIS A 86 -11.23 20.79 -15.49
N ALA A 87 -11.45 20.51 -14.20
CA ALA A 87 -11.50 19.17 -13.66
C ALA A 87 -12.96 18.73 -13.45
N GLU A 88 -13.33 17.59 -14.00
CA GLU A 88 -14.65 16.98 -13.83
C GLU A 88 -14.53 15.66 -13.08
N VAL A 89 -15.39 15.43 -12.07
CA VAL A 89 -15.49 14.18 -11.35
C VAL A 89 -16.88 13.60 -11.57
N ARG A 90 -16.96 12.44 -12.20
CA ARG A 90 -18.20 11.70 -12.46
C ARG A 90 -18.27 10.46 -11.60
N PHE A 91 -19.33 10.34 -10.80
CA PHE A 91 -19.71 9.12 -10.10
C PHE A 91 -20.74 8.34 -10.92
N SER A 92 -20.95 7.07 -10.56
CA SER A 92 -21.86 6.17 -11.29
C SER A 92 -21.54 6.11 -12.79
N ALA A 93 -20.23 6.22 -13.12
CA ALA A 93 -19.71 6.20 -14.48
C ALA A 93 -18.69 5.04 -14.59
N ARG A 94 -19.08 3.95 -15.23
CA ARG A 94 -18.29 2.72 -15.32
C ARG A 94 -17.63 2.59 -16.69
N VAL A 95 -16.31 2.53 -16.73
CA VAL A 95 -15.58 2.25 -17.97
C VAL A 95 -15.75 0.78 -18.37
N GLY A 96 -16.24 0.54 -19.59
CA GLY A 96 -16.43 -0.79 -20.17
C GLY A 96 -15.34 -1.14 -21.18
N ALA A 97 -15.30 -0.47 -22.31
CA ALA A 97 -14.33 -0.71 -23.38
C ALA A 97 -13.28 0.42 -23.47
N VAL A 98 -12.12 0.08 -24.01
CA VAL A 98 -11.00 1.01 -24.24
C VAL A 98 -10.45 0.77 -25.65
N GLU A 99 -10.42 1.79 -26.47
CA GLU A 99 -9.80 1.78 -27.79
C GLU A 99 -8.63 2.77 -27.81
N VAL A 100 -7.46 2.30 -28.26
CA VAL A 100 -6.24 3.11 -28.30
C VAL A 100 -5.82 3.33 -29.75
N SER A 101 -5.74 4.60 -30.14
CA SER A 101 -5.26 5.04 -31.44
C SER A 101 -3.89 5.71 -31.32
N ALA A 102 -3.31 6.11 -32.43
CA ALA A 102 -2.00 6.77 -32.45
C ALA A 102 -2.02 8.14 -31.74
N ASP A 103 -3.13 8.85 -31.82
CA ASP A 103 -3.31 10.23 -31.35
C ASP A 103 -4.23 10.40 -30.15
N ARG A 104 -5.08 9.40 -29.85
CA ARG A 104 -6.07 9.47 -28.77
C ARG A 104 -6.41 8.13 -28.15
N VAL A 105 -7.13 8.18 -27.03
CA VAL A 105 -7.78 7.03 -26.39
C VAL A 105 -9.26 7.33 -26.29
N ASP A 106 -10.09 6.37 -26.69
CA ASP A 106 -11.53 6.41 -26.54
C ASP A 106 -11.97 5.38 -25.50
N VAL A 107 -12.89 5.76 -24.61
CA VAL A 107 -13.48 4.88 -23.61
C VAL A 107 -14.99 4.89 -23.72
N GLU A 108 -15.59 3.72 -23.60
CA GLU A 108 -17.04 3.59 -23.40
C GLU A 108 -17.34 3.61 -21.93
N VAL A 109 -18.28 4.47 -21.54
CA VAL A 109 -18.66 4.70 -20.15
C VAL A 109 -20.14 4.45 -19.99
N GLU A 110 -20.47 3.49 -19.15
CA GLU A 110 -21.85 3.21 -18.70
C GLU A 110 -22.23 4.19 -17.60
N THR A 111 -23.32 4.92 -17.81
CA THR A 111 -23.87 5.89 -16.86
C THR A 111 -25.35 5.61 -16.62
N ASP A 112 -25.96 6.27 -15.65
CA ASP A 112 -27.42 6.20 -15.40
C ASP A 112 -28.25 6.70 -16.61
N ARG A 113 -27.61 7.41 -17.56
CA ARG A 113 -28.24 7.94 -18.78
C ARG A 113 -28.00 7.07 -20.03
N GLY A 114 -27.26 5.97 -19.88
CA GLY A 114 -26.87 5.07 -20.96
C GLY A 114 -25.37 5.06 -21.24
N MET A 115 -25.00 4.55 -22.41
CA MET A 115 -23.61 4.46 -22.85
C MET A 115 -23.14 5.79 -23.44
N GLU A 116 -22.02 6.27 -22.99
CA GLU A 116 -21.33 7.45 -23.51
C GLU A 116 -19.93 7.07 -24.02
N ARG A 117 -19.46 7.76 -25.08
CA ARG A 117 -18.08 7.67 -25.55
C ARG A 117 -17.32 8.93 -25.15
N ILE A 118 -16.18 8.76 -24.47
CA ILE A 118 -15.30 9.86 -24.06
C ILE A 118 -13.95 9.67 -24.72
N SER A 119 -13.45 10.73 -25.35
CA SER A 119 -12.14 10.76 -26.01
C SER A 119 -11.15 11.61 -25.22
N GLY A 120 -9.90 11.19 -25.12
CA GLY A 120 -8.82 11.94 -24.51
C GLY A 120 -7.47 11.66 -25.12
N SER A 121 -6.52 12.58 -24.96
CA SER A 121 -5.15 12.37 -25.45
C SER A 121 -4.42 11.26 -24.71
N TYR A 122 -4.74 11.06 -23.43
CA TYR A 122 -4.18 10.03 -22.56
C TYR A 122 -5.23 9.48 -21.61
N LEU A 123 -5.06 8.23 -21.17
CA LEU A 123 -5.88 7.57 -20.16
C LEU A 123 -5.00 7.12 -18.99
N ILE A 124 -5.38 7.50 -17.78
CA ILE A 124 -4.75 7.00 -16.54
C ILE A 124 -5.74 6.05 -15.87
N ALA A 125 -5.40 4.78 -15.81
CA ALA A 125 -6.18 3.77 -15.13
C ALA A 125 -5.73 3.63 -13.67
N ALA A 126 -6.58 4.06 -12.75
CA ALA A 126 -6.45 3.87 -11.31
C ALA A 126 -7.67 3.08 -10.77
N ASP A 127 -8.19 2.15 -11.58
CA ASP A 127 -9.44 1.41 -11.42
C ASP A 127 -9.30 0.13 -10.58
N GLY A 128 -8.19 0.03 -9.80
CA GLY A 128 -8.01 -0.98 -8.78
C GLY A 128 -7.52 -2.34 -9.28
N GLY A 129 -7.35 -3.30 -8.35
CA GLY A 129 -6.74 -4.60 -8.64
C GLY A 129 -7.48 -5.45 -9.67
N ARG A 130 -8.79 -5.21 -9.86
CA ARG A 130 -9.60 -5.86 -10.90
C ARG A 130 -9.69 -5.05 -12.21
N SER A 131 -8.82 -4.07 -12.40
CA SER A 131 -8.79 -3.10 -13.49
C SER A 131 -9.39 -3.62 -14.81
N THR A 132 -10.43 -2.94 -15.27
CA THR A 132 -11.05 -3.15 -16.59
C THR A 132 -10.10 -2.70 -17.68
N VAL A 133 -9.45 -1.55 -17.49
CA VAL A 133 -8.51 -0.97 -18.47
C VAL A 133 -7.31 -1.89 -18.70
N ARG A 134 -6.67 -2.39 -17.61
CA ARG A 134 -5.54 -3.34 -17.73
C ARG A 134 -5.92 -4.57 -18.54
N LYS A 135 -7.10 -5.14 -18.25
CA LYS A 135 -7.61 -6.34 -18.96
C LYS A 135 -7.92 -6.05 -20.41
N ALA A 136 -8.58 -4.92 -20.72
CA ALA A 136 -8.89 -4.53 -22.10
C ALA A 136 -7.63 -4.36 -22.95
N LEU A 137 -6.52 -3.93 -22.35
CA LEU A 137 -5.23 -3.81 -23.03
C LEU A 137 -4.45 -5.14 -23.12
N GLY A 138 -4.95 -6.23 -22.52
CA GLY A 138 -4.25 -7.51 -22.49
C GLY A 138 -2.94 -7.47 -21.69
N ILE A 139 -2.81 -6.57 -20.71
CA ILE A 139 -1.64 -6.48 -19.84
C ILE A 139 -1.77 -7.53 -18.75
N GLU A 140 -0.81 -8.45 -18.69
CA GLU A 140 -0.74 -9.50 -17.68
C GLU A 140 -0.55 -8.92 -16.27
N PHE A 141 -1.14 -9.59 -15.26
CA PHE A 141 -1.00 -9.26 -13.86
C PHE A 141 -0.24 -10.37 -13.16
N GLU A 142 1.07 -10.31 -13.26
CA GLU A 142 2.03 -11.32 -12.81
C GLU A 142 2.04 -11.46 -11.30
N GLY A 143 2.17 -12.69 -10.79
CA GLY A 143 2.25 -12.96 -9.35
C GLY A 143 1.26 -14.01 -8.89
N TYR A 144 0.90 -13.97 -7.62
CA TYR A 144 0.10 -15.01 -6.96
C TYR A 144 -0.91 -14.44 -5.96
N THR A 145 -1.77 -15.33 -5.47
CA THR A 145 -2.70 -15.06 -4.37
C THR A 145 -2.29 -15.92 -3.19
N PHE A 146 -2.20 -15.35 -2.00
CA PHE A 146 -1.92 -16.11 -0.81
C PHE A 146 -3.08 -17.06 -0.49
N PRO A 147 -2.81 -18.27 0.04
CA PRO A 147 -3.86 -19.24 0.38
C PRO A 147 -4.74 -18.75 1.52
N GLU A 148 -4.17 -18.05 2.51
CA GLU A 148 -4.93 -17.46 3.60
C GLU A 148 -5.57 -16.13 3.18
N ARG A 149 -6.71 -15.84 3.78
CA ARG A 149 -7.37 -14.54 3.71
C ARG A 149 -7.00 -13.72 4.94
N PHE A 150 -7.14 -12.40 4.85
CA PHE A 150 -6.90 -11.53 5.98
C PHE A 150 -8.23 -11.04 6.56
N LEU A 151 -8.36 -11.28 7.88
CA LEU A 151 -9.44 -10.81 8.71
C LEU A 151 -9.08 -9.45 9.29
N VAL A 152 -9.98 -8.49 9.18
CA VAL A 152 -9.81 -7.17 9.75
C VAL A 152 -10.96 -6.85 10.68
N TYR A 153 -10.65 -6.53 11.92
CA TYR A 153 -11.61 -6.08 12.92
C TYR A 153 -11.29 -4.67 13.37
N PHE A 154 -12.33 -3.87 13.58
CA PHE A 154 -12.22 -2.56 14.18
C PHE A 154 -12.95 -2.57 15.52
N ALA A 155 -12.21 -2.29 16.61
CA ALA A 155 -12.75 -2.30 17.96
C ALA A 155 -12.19 -1.13 18.79
N ALA A 156 -12.98 -0.62 19.71
CA ALA A 156 -12.52 0.35 20.68
C ALA A 156 -11.75 -0.34 21.81
N GLN A 157 -10.47 0.02 21.98
CA GLN A 157 -9.63 -0.47 23.09
C GLN A 157 -8.47 0.49 23.37
N ARG A 158 -7.96 0.47 24.60
CA ARG A 158 -6.72 1.16 24.97
C ARG A 158 -5.53 0.22 24.85
N SER A 159 -4.49 0.61 24.12
CA SER A 159 -3.19 -0.05 24.09
C SER A 159 -2.06 0.96 23.92
N ALA A 160 -0.81 0.55 24.15
CA ALA A 160 0.33 1.44 24.30
C ALA A 160 0.88 2.04 23.00
N GLY A 161 0.82 1.35 21.86
CA GLY A 161 1.42 1.83 20.60
C GLY A 161 0.39 1.98 19.49
N TYR A 162 0.60 2.92 18.56
CA TYR A 162 -0.33 3.14 17.43
C TYR A 162 -0.09 2.22 16.24
N ARG A 163 1.03 1.46 16.23
CA ARG A 163 1.39 0.54 15.16
C ARG A 163 2.25 -0.59 15.71
N CYS A 164 1.70 -1.79 15.79
CA CYS A 164 2.37 -2.96 16.35
C CYS A 164 2.23 -4.17 15.43
N TYR A 165 3.32 -4.93 15.31
CA TYR A 165 3.42 -6.18 14.59
C TYR A 165 3.69 -7.30 15.58
N PHE A 166 2.81 -8.29 15.65
CA PHE A 166 2.89 -9.43 16.56
C PHE A 166 3.27 -10.66 15.77
N SER A 167 4.49 -11.14 15.99
CA SER A 167 4.97 -12.39 15.41
C SER A 167 4.42 -13.57 16.20
N ASP A 168 3.87 -14.55 15.50
CA ASP A 168 3.32 -15.77 16.08
C ASP A 168 3.35 -16.88 15.00
N PRO A 169 3.94 -18.07 15.29
CA PRO A 169 4.00 -19.16 14.33
C PRO A 169 2.64 -19.72 13.94
N ASP A 170 1.63 -19.56 14.80
CA ASP A 170 0.28 -20.08 14.57
C ASP A 170 -0.65 -19.01 13.99
N GLU A 171 -0.67 -17.82 14.58
CA GLU A 171 -1.59 -16.76 14.20
C GLU A 171 -1.00 -15.37 14.48
N TRP A 172 -0.16 -14.88 13.58
CA TRP A 172 0.38 -13.52 13.69
C TRP A 172 -0.73 -12.45 13.66
N ALA A 173 -0.43 -11.27 14.18
CA ALA A 173 -1.36 -10.15 14.14
C ALA A 173 -0.67 -8.83 13.84
N ASN A 174 -1.40 -7.91 13.20
CA ASN A 174 -1.01 -6.51 13.09
C ASN A 174 -2.07 -5.64 13.75
N LEU A 175 -1.63 -4.69 14.54
CA LEU A 175 -2.48 -3.78 15.28
C LEU A 175 -2.15 -2.34 14.90
N PHE A 176 -3.15 -1.59 14.43
CA PHE A 176 -3.02 -0.19 14.04
C PHE A 176 -4.14 0.62 14.68
N LYS A 177 -3.82 1.80 15.20
CA LYS A 177 -4.84 2.74 15.64
C LYS A 177 -5.12 3.74 14.53
N VAL A 178 -6.39 3.95 14.21
CA VAL A 178 -6.88 4.99 13.30
C VAL A 178 -7.75 5.97 14.05
N ALA A 179 -7.95 7.17 13.49
CA ALA A 179 -8.73 8.21 14.18
C ALA A 179 -10.19 7.82 14.39
N GLY A 180 -10.78 7.08 13.45
CA GLY A 180 -12.23 6.88 13.41
C GLY A 180 -12.96 8.14 12.97
N ASP A 181 -14.29 8.09 12.86
CA ASP A 181 -15.10 9.22 12.42
C ASP A 181 -15.42 10.20 13.56
N ASP A 182 -15.43 9.68 14.79
CA ASP A 182 -15.71 10.45 16.03
C ASP A 182 -14.44 10.94 16.75
N GLY A 183 -13.26 10.70 16.19
CA GLY A 183 -11.96 11.09 16.75
C GLY A 183 -11.54 10.33 18.03
N ARG A 184 -12.37 9.39 18.53
CA ARG A 184 -12.04 8.60 19.74
C ARG A 184 -10.96 7.57 19.49
N GLY A 185 -10.73 7.26 18.23
CA GLY A 185 -9.78 6.24 17.78
C GLY A 185 -10.36 4.84 17.78
N LEU A 186 -10.07 4.13 16.70
CA LEU A 186 -10.43 2.74 16.51
C LEU A 186 -9.16 1.90 16.35
N TRP A 187 -9.14 0.73 16.96
CA TRP A 187 -8.10 -0.25 16.73
C TRP A 187 -8.49 -1.17 15.58
N ARG A 188 -7.64 -1.18 14.58
CA ARG A 188 -7.70 -2.10 13.46
C ARG A 188 -6.75 -3.26 13.73
N VAL A 189 -7.31 -4.45 13.91
CA VAL A 189 -6.55 -5.69 14.07
C VAL A 189 -6.66 -6.50 12.79
N VAL A 190 -5.54 -7.01 12.30
CA VAL A 190 -5.47 -7.89 11.12
C VAL A 190 -4.91 -9.23 11.53
N PHE A 191 -5.63 -10.30 11.21
CA PHE A 191 -5.20 -11.68 11.40
C PHE A 191 -5.22 -12.44 10.07
N PRO A 192 -4.36 -13.48 9.89
CA PRO A 192 -4.58 -14.47 8.84
C PRO A 192 -5.76 -15.38 9.21
N THR A 193 -6.45 -15.93 8.21
CA THR A 193 -7.30 -17.10 8.46
C THR A 193 -6.43 -18.34 8.67
N LEU A 194 -6.90 -19.25 9.50
CA LEU A 194 -6.25 -20.54 9.66
C LEU A 194 -6.66 -21.50 8.51
N PRO A 195 -5.86 -22.54 8.23
CA PRO A 195 -6.22 -23.56 7.25
C PRO A 195 -7.58 -24.18 7.53
N GLY A 196 -8.42 -24.30 6.52
CA GLY A 196 -9.74 -24.94 6.64
C GLY A 196 -10.87 -24.06 7.19
N GLU A 197 -10.60 -22.85 7.67
CA GLU A 197 -11.68 -21.93 8.10
C GLU A 197 -12.50 -21.43 6.91
N SER A 198 -13.83 -21.57 6.98
CA SER A 198 -14.76 -20.97 6.01
C SER A 198 -15.00 -19.48 6.30
N ASP A 199 -15.53 -18.74 5.31
CA ASP A 199 -15.87 -17.31 5.48
C ASP A 199 -16.90 -17.11 6.60
N GLU A 200 -17.91 -17.99 6.64
CA GLU A 200 -18.96 -17.95 7.66
C GLU A 200 -18.42 -18.20 9.07
N GLN A 201 -17.53 -19.20 9.21
CA GLN A 201 -16.90 -19.49 10.50
C GLN A 201 -16.10 -18.33 11.04
N VAL A 202 -15.27 -17.67 10.22
CA VAL A 202 -14.39 -16.59 10.68
C VAL A 202 -15.11 -15.25 10.90
N LEU A 203 -16.26 -15.04 10.25
CA LEU A 203 -17.08 -13.83 10.38
C LEU A 203 -18.19 -13.96 11.44
N ASN A 204 -18.38 -15.14 12.02
CA ASN A 204 -19.33 -15.35 13.11
C ASN A 204 -18.96 -14.54 14.35
N ASP A 205 -19.95 -13.99 15.05
CA ASP A 205 -19.72 -13.11 16.23
C ASP A 205 -18.90 -13.79 17.32
N ASP A 206 -19.22 -15.05 17.65
CA ASP A 206 -18.50 -15.79 18.69
C ASP A 206 -17.04 -16.07 18.29
N ALA A 207 -16.78 -16.38 17.03
CA ALA A 207 -15.42 -16.58 16.51
C ALA A 207 -14.60 -15.28 16.57
N VAL A 208 -15.21 -14.17 16.20
CA VAL A 208 -14.59 -12.83 16.29
C VAL A 208 -14.25 -12.50 17.73
N GLN A 209 -15.19 -12.68 18.65
CA GLN A 209 -14.98 -12.43 20.08
C GLN A 209 -13.90 -13.33 20.66
N ARG A 210 -13.93 -14.65 20.39
CA ARG A 210 -12.90 -15.59 20.87
C ARG A 210 -11.50 -15.19 20.38
N ARG A 211 -11.36 -14.81 19.09
CA ARG A 211 -10.07 -14.42 18.50
C ARG A 211 -9.54 -13.13 19.12
N LEU A 212 -10.38 -12.12 19.32
CA LEU A 212 -10.00 -10.88 19.99
C LEU A 212 -9.66 -11.09 21.47
N GLN A 213 -10.45 -11.90 22.21
CA GLN A 213 -10.17 -12.23 23.59
C GLN A 213 -8.88 -13.05 23.76
N LYS A 214 -8.57 -13.97 22.81
CA LYS A 214 -7.29 -14.69 22.77
C LYS A 214 -6.10 -13.74 22.53
N PHE A 215 -6.31 -12.70 21.73
CA PHE A 215 -5.26 -11.74 21.37
C PHE A 215 -4.98 -10.75 22.51
N PHE A 216 -6.03 -10.13 23.04
CA PHE A 216 -5.96 -9.27 24.23
C PHE A 216 -7.15 -9.55 25.15
N PRO A 217 -6.96 -10.29 26.25
CA PRO A 217 -8.03 -10.56 27.21
C PRO A 217 -8.59 -9.29 27.82
N ARG A 218 -9.92 -9.17 27.87
CA ARG A 218 -10.63 -8.08 28.57
C ARG A 218 -11.89 -8.57 29.24
N ARG A 219 -12.40 -7.81 30.21
CA ARG A 219 -13.73 -8.04 30.77
C ARG A 219 -14.81 -7.63 29.77
N GLY A 220 -15.74 -8.55 29.50
CA GLY A 220 -16.86 -8.37 28.58
C GLY A 220 -16.45 -8.40 27.09
N PRO A 221 -17.44 -8.33 26.21
CA PRO A 221 -17.20 -8.44 24.76
C PRO A 221 -16.50 -7.20 24.19
N TYR A 222 -15.81 -7.41 23.06
CA TYR A 222 -15.27 -6.33 22.26
C TYR A 222 -16.39 -5.61 21.51
N PRO A 223 -16.47 -4.26 21.56
CA PRO A 223 -17.37 -3.50 20.71
C PRO A 223 -16.81 -3.45 19.29
N VAL A 224 -17.09 -4.49 18.50
CA VAL A 224 -16.65 -4.57 17.09
C VAL A 224 -17.54 -3.69 16.24
N VAL A 225 -16.95 -2.67 15.61
CA VAL A 225 -17.68 -1.69 14.78
C VAL A 225 -17.75 -2.15 13.33
N HIS A 226 -16.69 -2.84 12.86
CA HIS A 226 -16.59 -3.30 11.49
C HIS A 226 -15.74 -4.56 11.40
N ARG A 227 -16.09 -5.43 10.47
CA ARG A 227 -15.31 -6.63 10.13
C ARG A 227 -15.25 -6.80 8.61
N ASN A 228 -14.13 -7.26 8.14
CA ASN A 228 -13.92 -7.54 6.72
C ASN A 228 -13.00 -8.74 6.54
N LEU A 229 -13.22 -9.46 5.46
CA LEU A 229 -12.42 -10.58 5.02
C LEU A 229 -12.07 -10.39 3.55
N TYR A 230 -10.78 -10.48 3.20
CA TYR A 230 -10.36 -10.30 1.82
C TYR A 230 -9.21 -11.23 1.44
N HIS A 231 -9.21 -11.62 0.16
CA HIS A 231 -8.09 -12.32 -0.43
C HIS A 231 -6.90 -11.40 -0.58
N VAL A 232 -5.72 -11.92 -0.29
CA VAL A 232 -4.47 -11.18 -0.35
C VAL A 232 -3.72 -11.59 -1.62
N HIS A 233 -3.47 -10.61 -2.46
CA HIS A 233 -2.75 -10.79 -3.71
C HIS A 233 -1.38 -10.14 -3.63
N GLN A 234 -0.45 -10.69 -4.40
CA GLN A 234 0.91 -10.20 -4.57
C GLN A 234 1.18 -10.19 -6.07
N ARG A 235 0.84 -9.07 -6.74
CA ARG A 235 0.86 -9.00 -8.20
C ARG A 235 1.38 -7.65 -8.70
N VAL A 236 2.05 -7.69 -9.86
CA VAL A 236 2.53 -6.49 -10.58
C VAL A 236 2.18 -6.65 -12.06
N ALA A 237 1.71 -5.59 -12.70
CA ALA A 237 1.47 -5.58 -14.13
C ALA A 237 2.77 -5.76 -14.93
N ALA A 238 2.72 -6.52 -16.01
CA ALA A 238 3.86 -6.76 -16.88
C ALA A 238 4.47 -5.46 -17.44
N THR A 239 3.63 -4.43 -17.60
CA THR A 239 4.03 -3.05 -17.89
C THR A 239 3.04 -2.07 -17.26
N PHE A 240 3.51 -0.88 -16.91
CA PHE A 240 2.67 0.19 -16.36
C PHE A 240 2.15 1.15 -17.43
N ASN A 241 2.58 0.98 -18.69
CA ASN A 241 2.02 1.75 -19.80
C ASN A 241 1.93 0.93 -21.11
N LYS A 242 0.93 1.24 -21.92
CA LYS A 242 0.77 0.74 -23.28
C LYS A 242 0.24 1.87 -24.17
N GLY A 243 1.09 2.39 -25.04
CA GLY A 243 0.77 3.54 -25.86
C GLY A 243 0.42 4.77 -24.99
N ARG A 244 -0.79 5.28 -25.15
CA ARG A 244 -1.31 6.46 -24.43
C ARG A 244 -2.01 6.14 -23.12
N VAL A 245 -1.98 4.88 -22.68
CA VAL A 245 -2.64 4.41 -21.45
C VAL A 245 -1.60 4.06 -20.40
N PHE A 246 -1.82 4.54 -19.18
CA PHE A 246 -0.96 4.34 -18.02
C PHE A 246 -1.75 3.70 -16.87
N LEU A 247 -1.11 2.77 -16.16
CA LEU A 247 -1.66 2.15 -14.96
C LEU A 247 -1.01 2.77 -13.72
N ALA A 248 -1.80 3.07 -12.68
CA ALA A 248 -1.31 3.60 -11.42
C ALA A 248 -1.99 2.92 -10.22
N GLY A 249 -1.28 2.79 -9.12
CA GLY A 249 -1.78 2.17 -7.89
C GLY A 249 -2.22 0.73 -8.09
N ASP A 250 -3.34 0.33 -7.49
CA ASP A 250 -3.82 -1.05 -7.51
C ASP A 250 -4.11 -1.59 -8.93
N ALA A 251 -4.29 -0.74 -9.94
CA ALA A 251 -4.40 -1.17 -11.33
C ALA A 251 -3.05 -1.70 -11.86
N ALA A 252 -1.94 -1.16 -11.40
CA ALA A 252 -0.57 -1.52 -11.77
C ALA A 252 0.03 -2.59 -10.84
N HIS A 253 -0.26 -2.56 -9.54
CA HIS A 253 0.33 -3.46 -8.55
C HIS A 253 -0.52 -3.59 -7.30
N ILE A 254 -0.61 -4.78 -6.76
CA ILE A 254 -1.22 -5.08 -5.45
C ILE A 254 -0.28 -5.93 -4.61
N ASN A 255 -0.29 -5.71 -3.32
CA ASN A 255 0.57 -6.39 -2.36
C ASN A 255 -0.18 -6.68 -1.06
N ASN A 256 0.37 -7.61 -0.26
CA ASN A 256 -0.17 -7.80 1.08
C ASN A 256 0.02 -6.51 1.92
N PRO A 257 -0.88 -6.21 2.87
CA PRO A 257 -0.92 -4.92 3.55
C PRO A 257 0.14 -4.75 4.64
N ILE A 258 1.00 -5.74 4.89
CA ILE A 258 1.97 -5.72 5.99
C ILE A 258 3.10 -4.72 5.69
N GLY A 259 3.08 -3.59 6.39
CA GLY A 259 3.99 -2.47 6.16
C GLY A 259 3.29 -1.20 5.70
N GLY A 260 2.04 -1.29 5.19
CA GLY A 260 1.25 -0.13 4.74
C GLY A 260 1.83 0.54 3.50
N LEU A 261 2.37 -0.23 2.54
CA LEU A 261 3.12 0.32 1.40
C LEU A 261 2.26 0.59 0.17
N GLY A 262 1.17 -0.16 -0.05
CA GLY A 262 0.36 -0.09 -1.28
C GLY A 262 -0.21 1.30 -1.55
N LEU A 263 -0.92 1.90 -0.59
CA LEU A 263 -1.45 3.28 -0.69
C LEU A 263 -0.35 4.27 -1.06
N ASN A 264 0.78 4.18 -0.36
CA ASN A 264 1.90 5.10 -0.56
C ASN A 264 2.49 4.97 -1.97
N CYS A 265 2.77 3.75 -2.40
CA CYS A 265 3.32 3.51 -3.73
C CYS A 265 2.37 3.99 -4.84
N GLY A 266 1.05 3.76 -4.67
CA GLY A 266 0.04 4.26 -5.62
C GLY A 266 -0.01 5.80 -5.70
N ILE A 267 0.16 6.52 -4.59
CA ILE A 267 0.26 7.99 -4.61
C ILE A 267 1.57 8.42 -5.29
N HIS A 268 2.69 7.73 -5.03
CA HIS A 268 3.95 8.00 -5.70
C HIS A 268 3.84 7.81 -7.22
N ASP A 269 3.14 6.75 -7.68
CA ASP A 269 2.86 6.54 -9.11
C ASP A 269 2.11 7.71 -9.70
N ALA A 270 1.03 8.14 -9.04
CA ALA A 270 0.19 9.23 -9.52
C ALA A 270 0.95 10.57 -9.62
N VAL A 271 1.77 10.88 -8.60
CA VAL A 271 2.56 12.12 -8.58
C VAL A 271 3.63 12.11 -9.67
N GLU A 272 4.38 11.03 -9.84
CA GLU A 272 5.41 10.93 -10.87
C GLU A 272 4.81 10.98 -12.26
N LEU A 273 3.73 10.23 -12.51
CA LEU A 273 3.04 10.25 -13.80
C LEU A 273 2.49 11.66 -14.12
N ALA A 274 1.86 12.32 -13.15
CA ALA A 274 1.35 13.68 -13.33
C ALA A 274 2.47 14.67 -13.70
N GLN A 275 3.63 14.59 -13.04
CA GLN A 275 4.77 15.45 -13.37
C GLN A 275 5.30 15.20 -14.78
N LEU A 276 5.47 13.94 -15.18
CA LEU A 276 5.92 13.59 -16.54
C LEU A 276 4.91 14.01 -17.59
N LEU A 277 3.63 13.73 -17.36
CA LEU A 277 2.56 14.05 -18.31
C LEU A 277 2.40 15.56 -18.48
N THR A 278 2.46 16.31 -17.39
CA THR A 278 2.44 17.77 -17.43
C THR A 278 3.60 18.34 -18.27
N ALA A 279 4.82 17.83 -18.06
CA ALA A 279 5.99 18.28 -18.81
C ALA A 279 5.87 17.99 -20.33
N VAL A 280 5.25 16.85 -20.68
CA VAL A 280 4.99 16.51 -22.09
C VAL A 280 3.87 17.38 -22.69
N LEU A 281 2.77 17.56 -21.98
CA LEU A 281 1.63 18.37 -22.46
C LEU A 281 2.00 19.85 -22.62
N GLN A 282 2.93 20.35 -21.82
CA GLN A 282 3.47 21.71 -21.92
C GLN A 282 4.61 21.86 -22.95
N GLY A 283 4.99 20.75 -23.63
CA GLY A 283 6.07 20.77 -24.62
C GLY A 283 7.49 20.86 -24.03
N HIS A 284 7.63 20.72 -22.70
CA HIS A 284 8.93 20.73 -22.02
C HIS A 284 9.70 19.41 -22.21
N ARG A 285 9.00 18.33 -22.54
CA ARG A 285 9.57 17.02 -22.87
C ARG A 285 8.85 16.40 -24.08
N PRO A 286 9.55 15.60 -24.88
CA PRO A 286 8.93 14.85 -25.95
C PRO A 286 8.05 13.72 -25.42
N PRO A 287 7.04 13.24 -26.20
CA PRO A 287 6.11 12.20 -25.77
C PRO A 287 6.75 10.87 -25.34
N ASP A 288 7.90 10.50 -25.92
CA ASP A 288 8.65 9.29 -25.58
C ASP A 288 9.25 9.32 -24.16
N ALA A 289 9.41 10.52 -23.58
CA ALA A 289 9.82 10.67 -22.18
C ALA A 289 8.85 9.97 -21.19
N LEU A 290 7.58 9.73 -21.60
CA LEU A 290 6.60 9.02 -20.78
C LEU A 290 6.97 7.54 -20.54
N ALA A 291 7.82 6.95 -21.37
CA ALA A 291 8.35 5.59 -21.13
C ALA A 291 9.13 5.48 -19.81
N ALA A 292 9.69 6.58 -19.33
CA ALA A 292 10.41 6.64 -18.07
C ALA A 292 9.52 6.27 -16.86
N TYR A 293 8.20 6.45 -16.96
CA TYR A 293 7.27 6.09 -15.90
C TYR A 293 7.33 4.57 -15.57
N ASP A 294 7.14 3.71 -16.57
CA ASP A 294 7.24 2.26 -16.39
C ASP A 294 8.63 1.83 -15.94
N GLN A 295 9.67 2.36 -16.61
CA GLN A 295 11.06 2.03 -16.34
C GLN A 295 11.49 2.34 -14.89
N ARG A 296 10.87 3.33 -14.26
CA ARG A 296 11.17 3.71 -12.87
C ARG A 296 10.22 3.05 -11.88
N ARG A 297 8.90 3.17 -12.09
CA ARG A 297 7.92 2.77 -11.09
C ARG A 297 7.79 1.27 -10.93
N ARG A 298 7.84 0.51 -12.03
CA ARG A 298 7.70 -0.94 -11.98
C ARG A 298 8.86 -1.61 -11.20
N PRO A 299 10.16 -1.34 -11.48
CA PRO A 299 11.26 -1.92 -10.70
C PRO A 299 11.21 -1.53 -9.21
N ILE A 300 10.88 -0.27 -8.89
CA ILE A 300 10.72 0.17 -7.50
C ILE A 300 9.62 -0.62 -6.80
N ASN A 301 8.50 -0.82 -7.48
CA ASN A 301 7.41 -1.60 -6.92
C ASN A 301 7.85 -3.02 -6.58
N ILE A 302 8.57 -3.68 -7.50
CA ILE A 302 9.10 -5.03 -7.28
C ILE A 302 10.07 -5.05 -6.09
N GLU A 303 11.07 -4.17 -6.08
CA GLU A 303 12.17 -4.20 -5.10
C GLU A 303 11.75 -3.69 -3.71
N TYR A 304 11.01 -2.58 -3.64
CA TYR A 304 10.71 -1.92 -2.37
C TYR A 304 9.33 -2.26 -1.80
N VAL A 305 8.38 -2.67 -2.63
CA VAL A 305 7.02 -2.98 -2.17
C VAL A 305 6.82 -4.50 -2.10
N GLN A 306 6.99 -5.20 -3.23
CA GLN A 306 6.71 -6.63 -3.30
C GLN A 306 7.66 -7.43 -2.39
N GLN A 307 8.96 -7.24 -2.50
CA GLN A 307 9.94 -7.95 -1.68
C GLN A 307 9.81 -7.58 -0.19
N GLN A 308 9.60 -6.30 0.13
CA GLN A 308 9.48 -5.85 1.51
C GLN A 308 8.25 -6.43 2.19
N THR A 309 7.09 -6.45 1.51
CA THR A 309 5.85 -6.97 2.10
C THR A 309 5.89 -8.49 2.27
N VAL A 310 6.52 -9.22 1.35
CA VAL A 310 6.78 -10.67 1.49
C VAL A 310 7.72 -10.94 2.67
N THR A 311 8.82 -10.20 2.79
CA THR A 311 9.76 -10.33 3.91
C THR A 311 9.10 -10.03 5.24
N ASN A 312 8.27 -8.99 5.31
CA ASN A 312 7.52 -8.64 6.52
C ASN A 312 6.59 -9.79 6.94
N LYS A 313 5.85 -10.37 5.97
CA LYS A 313 4.95 -11.50 6.24
C LYS A 313 5.71 -12.72 6.75
N LYS A 314 6.76 -13.16 6.03
CA LYS A 314 7.60 -14.30 6.44
C LYS A 314 8.13 -14.13 7.86
N ARG A 315 8.57 -12.94 8.24
CA ARG A 315 9.06 -12.66 9.60
C ARG A 315 8.00 -12.84 10.67
N LEU A 316 6.75 -12.49 10.38
CA LEU A 316 5.66 -12.60 11.35
C LEU A 316 5.19 -14.03 11.55
N GLU A 317 5.21 -14.85 10.50
CA GLU A 317 4.69 -16.22 10.47
C GLU A 317 5.76 -17.31 10.63
N GLU A 318 7.02 -16.94 10.87
CA GLU A 318 8.13 -17.90 10.97
C GLU A 318 7.88 -18.95 12.04
N LYS A 319 7.88 -20.22 11.62
CA LYS A 319 7.60 -21.38 12.50
C LYS A 319 8.83 -22.02 13.08
N ASP A 320 9.96 -21.95 12.36
CA ASP A 320 11.23 -22.50 12.85
C ASP A 320 11.75 -21.65 14.02
N PRO A 321 11.92 -22.23 15.23
CA PRO A 321 12.34 -21.47 16.41
C PRO A 321 13.72 -20.83 16.25
N VAL A 322 14.64 -21.45 15.51
CA VAL A 322 15.98 -20.91 15.29
C VAL A 322 15.93 -19.70 14.37
N LYS A 323 15.19 -19.80 13.27
CA LYS A 323 15.00 -18.68 12.33
C LYS A 323 14.20 -17.55 12.98
N ARG A 324 13.21 -17.88 13.82
CA ARG A 324 12.42 -16.92 14.59
C ARG A 324 13.32 -16.11 15.52
N GLU A 325 14.16 -16.78 16.32
CA GLU A 325 15.11 -16.08 17.21
C GLU A 325 16.14 -15.28 16.44
N ALA A 326 16.63 -15.76 15.29
CA ALA A 326 17.51 -15.01 14.43
C ALA A 326 16.83 -13.72 13.90
N ASN A 327 15.54 -13.77 13.53
CA ASN A 327 14.74 -12.60 13.17
C ASN A 327 14.61 -11.61 14.32
N PHE A 328 14.41 -12.09 15.54
CA PHE A 328 14.31 -11.24 16.73
C PHE A 328 15.65 -10.59 17.08
N ALA A 329 16.74 -11.36 17.03
CA ALA A 329 18.09 -10.85 17.25
C ALA A 329 18.45 -9.76 16.20
N PHE A 330 18.10 -9.98 14.94
CA PHE A 330 18.25 -8.97 13.88
C PHE A 330 17.49 -7.69 14.21
N LEU A 331 16.21 -7.77 14.61
CA LEU A 331 15.40 -6.59 14.94
C LEU A 331 15.94 -5.85 16.15
N ARG A 332 16.35 -6.57 17.23
CA ARG A 332 16.96 -5.95 18.43
C ARG A 332 18.26 -5.23 18.08
N LYS A 333 19.15 -5.90 17.34
CA LYS A 333 20.43 -5.31 16.90
C LYS A 333 20.20 -4.07 16.02
N THR A 334 19.26 -4.16 15.07
CA THR A 334 18.94 -3.04 14.18
C THR A 334 18.37 -1.85 14.96
N ALA A 335 17.48 -2.09 15.92
CA ALA A 335 16.89 -1.01 16.73
C ALA A 335 17.89 -0.36 17.69
N ALA A 336 18.90 -1.11 18.17
CA ALA A 336 19.92 -0.63 19.10
C ALA A 336 21.03 0.19 18.43
N ASP A 337 21.27 0.00 17.14
CA ASP A 337 22.29 0.73 16.37
C ASP A 337 21.64 1.89 15.60
N PRO A 338 21.95 3.17 15.91
CA PRO A 338 21.31 4.32 15.27
C PRO A 338 21.48 4.34 13.74
N GLN A 339 22.61 3.89 13.21
CA GLN A 339 22.88 3.88 11.78
C GLN A 339 22.04 2.78 11.07
N ALA A 340 22.03 1.56 11.63
CA ALA A 340 21.22 0.47 11.12
C ALA A 340 19.72 0.79 11.25
N HIS A 341 19.30 1.38 12.36
CA HIS A 341 17.92 1.83 12.61
C HIS A 341 17.46 2.84 11.55
N ARG A 342 18.25 3.89 11.32
CA ARG A 342 17.97 4.88 10.27
C ARG A 342 17.90 4.23 8.88
N ALA A 343 18.85 3.35 8.53
CA ALA A 343 18.86 2.64 7.25
C ALA A 343 17.60 1.77 7.08
N PHE A 344 17.18 1.08 8.13
CA PHE A 344 15.95 0.29 8.15
C PHE A 344 14.71 1.18 7.91
N LEU A 345 14.63 2.34 8.57
CA LEU A 345 13.54 3.29 8.40
C LEU A 345 13.51 3.89 6.98
N LEU A 346 14.67 4.28 6.43
CA LEU A 346 14.75 4.80 5.05
C LEU A 346 14.17 3.81 4.03
N ARG A 347 14.45 2.52 4.20
CA ARG A 347 13.93 1.48 3.32
C ARG A 347 12.43 1.23 3.55
N THR A 348 12.03 1.02 4.79
CA THR A 348 10.65 0.61 5.15
C THR A 348 9.62 1.74 5.01
N SER A 349 10.05 2.98 4.93
CA SER A 349 9.22 4.16 4.66
C SER A 349 9.24 4.63 3.20
N LEU A 350 9.90 3.91 2.30
CA LEU A 350 10.03 4.24 0.87
C LEU A 350 10.91 5.47 0.54
N ILE A 351 11.60 6.07 1.51
CA ILE A 351 12.53 7.20 1.25
C ILE A 351 13.67 6.72 0.34
N ALA A 352 14.25 5.56 0.62
CA ALA A 352 15.33 5.00 -0.19
C ALA A 352 14.90 4.72 -1.64
N SER A 353 13.63 4.38 -1.87
CA SER A 353 13.12 4.14 -3.22
C SER A 353 13.06 5.40 -4.08
N LEU A 354 12.75 6.56 -3.48
CA LEU A 354 12.75 7.84 -4.19
C LEU A 354 14.17 8.31 -4.48
N ARG A 355 15.09 8.16 -3.53
CA ARG A 355 16.50 8.53 -3.74
C ARG A 355 17.18 7.74 -4.85
N LYS A 356 16.77 6.48 -5.06
CA LYS A 356 17.27 5.67 -6.19
C LYS A 356 16.78 6.21 -7.54
N GLN A 357 15.67 6.92 -7.58
CA GLN A 357 15.14 7.54 -8.81
C GLN A 357 15.98 8.75 -9.27
N ASP A 358 16.63 9.45 -8.33
CA ASP A 358 17.41 10.65 -8.61
C ASP A 358 18.79 10.34 -9.20
N VAL A 359 19.20 9.07 -9.24
CA VAL A 359 20.45 8.65 -9.88
C VAL A 359 20.20 8.51 -11.39
N PRO A 360 20.89 9.28 -12.27
CA PRO A 360 20.78 9.13 -13.71
C PRO A 360 21.07 7.68 -14.12
N THR A 361 20.18 7.06 -14.87
CA THR A 361 20.40 5.73 -15.46
C THR A 361 21.43 5.81 -16.58
N SER A 362 22.71 5.90 -16.20
CA SER A 362 23.83 5.61 -17.08
C SER A 362 24.34 4.20 -16.77
N ALA A 363 23.66 3.19 -17.28
CA ALA A 363 24.17 1.83 -17.36
C ALA A 363 23.74 1.20 -18.67
N PRO A 364 24.67 0.52 -19.40
CA PRO A 364 24.38 -0.03 -20.72
C PRO A 364 23.38 -1.17 -20.65
N ALA A 365 22.64 -1.35 -21.75
CA ALA A 365 21.69 -2.43 -21.95
C ALA A 365 22.36 -3.77 -21.65
N VAL A 366 21.86 -4.47 -20.63
CA VAL A 366 22.24 -5.88 -20.40
C VAL A 366 21.55 -6.71 -21.48
N ASP A 367 22.39 -7.35 -22.29
CA ASP A 367 22.04 -8.28 -23.33
C ASP A 367 21.10 -9.38 -22.81
N ARG A 368 19.91 -9.47 -23.38
CA ARG A 368 18.84 -10.44 -22.99
C ARG A 368 19.06 -11.84 -23.58
N ASN A 369 20.30 -12.19 -23.91
CA ASN A 369 20.60 -13.50 -24.47
C ASN A 369 21.68 -14.23 -23.66
N GLN A 370 21.31 -14.73 -22.45
CA GLN A 370 22.00 -15.90 -21.89
C GLN A 370 21.10 -16.61 -20.86
N GLY A 371 20.64 -17.79 -21.26
CA GLY A 371 20.62 -18.94 -20.40
C GLY A 371 19.40 -19.22 -19.57
N ALA A 372 18.47 -19.91 -20.15
CA ALA A 372 17.75 -20.94 -19.41
C ALA A 372 18.78 -22.00 -18.95
N ALA A 373 19.04 -22.04 -17.64
CA ALA A 373 19.44 -23.24 -16.88
C ALA A 373 19.78 -22.84 -15.45
N GLY A 374 19.19 -23.52 -14.48
CA GLY A 374 19.64 -23.49 -13.10
C GLY A 374 18.49 -23.40 -12.11
N ASP A 375 17.75 -24.48 -11.95
CA ASP A 375 17.17 -24.86 -10.67
C ASP A 375 18.24 -24.84 -9.60
N ALA A 376 17.88 -24.37 -8.45
CA ALA A 376 18.35 -24.69 -7.13
C ALA A 376 18.81 -23.49 -6.29
N VAL A 377 18.39 -23.60 -5.03
CA VAL A 377 18.93 -22.94 -3.82
C VAL A 377 18.31 -21.61 -3.46
N PHE A 378 17.16 -21.71 -2.78
CA PHE A 378 16.87 -20.88 -1.63
C PHE A 378 17.00 -21.74 -0.37
N GLY A 379 18.19 -21.73 0.23
CA GLY A 379 18.41 -22.09 1.61
C GLY A 379 18.13 -20.90 2.53
#